data_3a732ffb3e1830e1348540fd18c6b7ca
#
_entry.id   3a732ffb3e1830e1348540fd18c6b7ca
#
_cell.length_a   1.000
_cell.length_b   1.000
_cell.length_c   1.000
_cell.angle_alpha   90.00
_cell.angle_beta   90.00
_cell.angle_gamma   90.00
#
_symmetry.space_group_name_H-M   'P 1'
#
loop_
_entity.id
_entity.type
_entity.pdbx_description
1 polymer ?
#
loop_
_entity_poly.entity_id
_entity_poly.type
_entity_poly.pdbx_seq_one_letter_code
_entity_poly.pdbx_strand_id
1 'polypeptide(L)'
;MGVLSRIFGRFTESDEARLAEEIRSWACTVPGTVPIAEVPLRVPVKIAGVVRRITVFPVEGQESLEAILFDGTGDATIVFMGRRGIRGLTLGTRLIVEGVLAEKDARLRMVNPRFEFVE
;
A
#
# COMPACT_ATOMS: atom_id res chain seq x y z
N MET A 1 -11.89 -24.77 -5.84
CA MET A 1 -11.50 -24.54 -4.97
C MET A 1 -11.34 -25.58 -4.21
N GLY A 2 -10.96 -25.97 -3.95
CA GLY A 2 -10.80 -27.09 -3.27
C GLY A 2 -10.79 -26.92 -1.81
N VAL A 3 -10.61 -27.98 -1.18
CA VAL A 3 -10.55 -27.99 0.22
C VAL A 3 -9.40 -27.16 0.72
N LEU A 4 -8.32 -27.16 -0.01
CA LEU A 4 -7.18 -26.41 0.40
C LEU A 4 -7.51 -24.97 0.50
N SER A 5 -8.25 -24.48 -0.44
CA SER A 5 -8.68 -23.13 -0.41
C SER A 5 -9.47 -22.84 0.84
N ARG A 6 -10.31 -23.75 1.24
CA ARG A 6 -11.05 -23.52 2.45
C ARG A 6 -10.17 -23.59 3.67
N ILE A 7 -9.15 -24.37 3.66
CA ILE A 7 -8.31 -24.51 4.81
C ILE A 7 -7.38 -23.32 4.97
N PHE A 8 -6.81 -22.87 3.89
CA PHE A 8 -5.90 -21.81 4.02
C PHE A 8 -6.47 -20.56 3.65
N GLY A 9 -7.41 -20.65 2.96
CA GLY A 9 -7.86 -19.53 2.56
C GLY A 9 -8.85 -19.26 2.85
N ARG A 10 -9.19 -19.74 3.25
CA ARG A 10 -10.08 -19.32 3.66
C ARG A 10 -10.67 -18.13 3.32
N PHE A 11 -10.15 -17.21 2.56
CA PHE A 11 -10.79 -15.98 2.22
C PHE A 11 -11.67 -16.21 1.01
N THR A 12 -12.95 -16.11 1.19
CA THR A 12 -13.92 -16.09 0.10
C THR A 12 -13.98 -14.65 -0.38
N GLU A 13 -14.69 -14.40 -1.46
CA GLU A 13 -14.90 -13.05 -1.93
C GLU A 13 -15.56 -12.19 -0.88
N SER A 14 -16.46 -12.78 -0.10
CA SER A 14 -17.12 -12.07 0.95
C SER A 14 -16.16 -11.65 2.04
N ASP A 15 -15.21 -12.51 2.39
CA ASP A 15 -14.22 -12.18 3.40
C ASP A 15 -13.27 -11.12 2.92
N GLU A 16 -12.88 -11.19 1.65
CA GLU A 16 -12.02 -10.17 1.08
C GLU A 16 -12.73 -8.83 1.00
N ALA A 17 -13.99 -8.84 0.65
CA ALA A 17 -14.75 -7.61 0.59
C ALA A 17 -14.90 -6.98 1.98
N ARG A 18 -15.08 -7.81 2.99
CA ARG A 18 -15.18 -7.30 4.34
C ARG A 18 -13.88 -6.70 4.82
N LEU A 19 -12.76 -7.37 4.51
CA LEU A 19 -11.46 -6.86 4.90
C LEU A 19 -11.17 -5.54 4.19
N ALA A 20 -11.48 -5.47 2.90
CA ALA A 20 -11.30 -4.23 2.15
C ALA A 20 -12.12 -3.11 2.75
N GLU A 21 -13.34 -3.42 3.17
CA GLU A 21 -14.20 -2.41 3.76
C GLU A 21 -13.67 -1.95 5.12
N GLU A 22 -13.12 -2.86 5.91
CA GLU A 22 -12.52 -2.49 7.17
C GLU A 22 -11.33 -1.58 6.98
N ILE A 23 -10.50 -1.89 5.99
CA ILE A 23 -9.34 -1.06 5.71
C ILE A 23 -9.80 0.31 5.22
N ARG A 24 -10.78 0.33 4.32
CA ARG A 24 -11.29 1.58 3.80
C ARG A 24 -11.89 2.44 4.91
N SER A 25 -12.63 1.83 5.81
CA SER A 25 -13.25 2.55 6.91
C SER A 25 -12.20 3.17 7.81
N TRP A 26 -11.13 2.43 8.08
CA TRP A 26 -10.06 2.99 8.87
C TRP A 26 -9.33 4.11 8.12
N ALA A 27 -8.96 3.87 6.87
CA ALA A 27 -8.16 4.83 6.12
C ALA A 27 -8.86 6.17 6.00
N CYS A 28 -10.18 6.16 5.83
CA CYS A 28 -10.89 7.41 5.67
C CYS A 28 -11.01 8.21 6.98
N THR A 29 -10.63 7.62 8.10
CA THR A 29 -10.61 8.37 9.35
C THR A 29 -9.31 9.13 9.56
N VAL A 30 -8.29 8.85 8.75
CA VAL A 30 -6.99 9.51 8.90
C VAL A 30 -7.10 10.90 8.28
N PRO A 31 -6.85 11.96 9.05
CA PRO A 31 -7.07 13.32 8.53
C PRO A 31 -6.17 13.64 7.34
N GLY A 32 -6.76 14.31 6.37
CA GLY A 32 -5.99 14.81 5.23
C GLY A 32 -5.71 13.80 4.14
N THR A 33 -6.18 12.57 4.27
CA THR A 33 -5.91 11.54 3.27
C THR A 33 -6.98 11.54 2.19
N VAL A 34 -6.57 11.04 1.02
CA VAL A 34 -7.44 10.91 -0.14
C VAL A 34 -7.52 9.44 -0.50
N PRO A 35 -8.68 8.93 -0.89
CA PRO A 35 -8.78 7.54 -1.35
C PRO A 35 -7.86 7.30 -2.55
N ILE A 36 -7.17 6.18 -2.56
CA ILE A 36 -6.23 5.89 -3.64
C ILE A 36 -6.93 5.90 -5.00
N ALA A 37 -8.17 5.44 -5.06
CA ALA A 37 -8.90 5.43 -6.31
C ALA A 37 -9.21 6.82 -6.85
N GLU A 38 -9.06 7.86 -6.03
CA GLU A 38 -9.42 9.23 -6.43
C GLU A 38 -8.25 10.19 -6.36
N VAL A 39 -7.03 9.70 -6.20
CA VAL A 39 -5.90 10.60 -6.01
C VAL A 39 -5.62 11.43 -7.25
N PRO A 40 -5.31 12.71 -7.08
CA PRO A 40 -4.79 13.49 -8.22
C PRO A 40 -3.32 13.13 -8.41
N LEU A 41 -2.87 13.21 -9.66
CA LEU A 41 -1.48 12.90 -9.99
C LEU A 41 -0.66 14.17 -9.99
N ARG A 42 0.62 14.02 -9.69
CA ARG A 42 1.63 15.08 -9.85
C ARG A 42 1.43 16.25 -8.91
N VAL A 43 0.69 16.06 -7.84
CA VAL A 43 0.59 17.04 -6.77
C VAL A 43 0.76 16.31 -5.46
N PRO A 44 1.21 16.99 -4.41
CA PRO A 44 1.38 16.32 -3.12
C PRO A 44 0.04 15.80 -2.58
N VAL A 45 0.05 14.55 -2.16
CA VAL A 45 -1.13 13.93 -1.55
C VAL A 45 -0.71 13.10 -0.36
N LYS A 46 -1.65 12.81 0.49
CA LYS A 46 -1.46 11.96 1.64
C LYS A 46 -2.43 10.80 1.50
N ILE A 47 -1.91 9.59 1.61
CA ILE A 47 -2.75 8.40 1.54
C ILE A 47 -2.43 7.51 2.72
N ALA A 48 -3.38 6.69 3.12
CA ALA A 48 -3.22 5.76 4.23
C ALA A 48 -3.67 4.39 3.76
N GLY A 49 -2.99 3.36 4.19
CA GLY A 49 -3.39 2.02 3.79
C GLY A 49 -2.62 0.97 4.57
N VAL A 50 -2.77 -0.25 4.11
CA VAL A 50 -2.16 -1.42 4.72
C VAL A 50 -1.17 -2.00 3.71
N VAL A 51 0.00 -2.39 4.19
CA VAL A 51 1.05 -2.96 3.35
C VAL A 51 0.67 -4.40 3.00
N ARG A 52 0.54 -4.67 1.70
CA ARG A 52 0.14 -5.98 1.21
C ARG A 52 1.28 -6.77 0.61
N ARG A 53 2.32 -6.12 0.15
CA ARG A 53 3.44 -6.81 -0.47
C ARG A 53 4.69 -5.97 -0.29
N ILE A 54 5.81 -6.64 -0.07
CA ILE A 54 7.10 -5.98 0.04
C ILE A 54 8.07 -6.72 -0.86
N THR A 55 8.77 -5.98 -1.70
CA THR A 55 9.74 -6.56 -2.63
C THR A 55 11.02 -5.73 -2.59
N VAL A 56 12.15 -6.39 -2.58
CA VAL A 56 13.44 -5.71 -2.65
C VAL A 56 14.06 -6.07 -4.00
N PHE A 57 14.51 -5.09 -4.75
CA PHE A 57 15.09 -5.36 -6.04
C PHE A 57 16.12 -4.29 -6.40
N PRO A 58 17.06 -4.62 -7.26
CA PRO A 58 18.09 -3.64 -7.63
C PRO A 58 17.55 -2.66 -8.66
N VAL A 59 17.95 -1.39 -8.51
CA VAL A 59 17.65 -0.37 -9.48
C VAL A 59 18.95 0.38 -9.69
N GLU A 60 19.51 0.29 -10.91
CA GLU A 60 20.72 1.01 -11.27
C GLU A 60 21.85 0.82 -10.26
N GLY A 61 22.04 -0.42 -9.85
CA GLY A 61 23.13 -0.74 -8.93
C GLY A 61 22.84 -0.47 -7.48
N GLN A 62 21.65 0.02 -7.15
CA GLN A 62 21.26 0.22 -5.78
C GLN A 62 20.06 -0.65 -5.49
N GLU A 63 19.91 -1.04 -4.25
CA GLU A 63 18.73 -1.78 -3.85
C GLU A 63 17.60 -0.81 -3.58
N SER A 64 16.40 -1.23 -3.89
CA SER A 64 15.20 -0.46 -3.63
C SER A 64 14.16 -1.35 -3.00
N LEU A 65 13.38 -0.76 -2.13
CA LEU A 65 12.30 -1.47 -1.46
C LEU A 65 10.99 -0.95 -2.03
N GLU A 66 10.13 -1.87 -2.46
CA GLU A 66 8.79 -1.49 -2.92
C GLU A 66 7.75 -2.09 -2.02
N ALA A 67 6.80 -1.30 -1.61
CA ALA A 67 5.68 -1.78 -0.81
C ALA A 67 4.40 -1.44 -1.53
N ILE A 68 3.48 -2.38 -1.61
CA ILE A 68 2.17 -2.10 -2.18
C ILE A 68 1.24 -1.75 -1.03
N LEU A 69 0.67 -0.56 -1.11
CA LEU A 69 -0.21 -0.03 -0.10
C LEU A 69 -1.65 -0.10 -0.62
N PHE A 70 -2.53 -0.64 0.18
CA PHE A 70 -3.92 -0.86 -0.21
C PHE A 70 -4.83 -0.19 0.80
N ASP A 71 -5.80 0.60 0.34
CA ASP A 71 -6.70 1.30 1.25
C ASP A 71 -8.16 0.88 1.11
N GLY A 72 -8.42 -0.20 0.39
CA GLY A 72 -9.80 -0.65 0.16
C GLY A 72 -10.40 -0.07 -1.11
N THR A 73 -9.84 1.01 -1.66
CA THR A 73 -10.32 1.59 -2.91
C THR A 73 -9.36 1.32 -4.05
N GLY A 74 -8.10 1.09 -3.75
CA GLY A 74 -7.10 0.85 -4.79
C GLY A 74 -5.75 0.59 -4.17
N ASP A 75 -4.76 0.39 -5.03
CA ASP A 75 -3.39 0.11 -4.62
C ASP A 75 -2.47 1.19 -5.12
N ALA A 76 -1.41 1.46 -4.38
CA ALA A 76 -0.32 2.32 -4.83
C ALA A 76 0.99 1.65 -4.48
N THR A 77 1.98 1.77 -5.36
CA THR A 77 3.31 1.23 -5.11
C THR A 77 4.16 2.33 -4.49
N ILE A 78 4.69 2.06 -3.32
CA ILE A 78 5.52 3.00 -2.60
C ILE A 78 6.96 2.53 -2.73
N VAL A 79 7.85 3.38 -3.23
CA VAL A 79 9.22 3.01 -3.52
C VAL A 79 10.15 3.77 -2.59
N PHE A 80 11.00 3.01 -1.88
CA PHE A 80 12.03 3.60 -1.02
C PHE A 80 13.37 3.26 -1.65
N MET A 81 13.97 4.23 -2.33
CA MET A 81 15.21 3.98 -3.04
C MET A 81 16.36 3.92 -2.09
N GLY A 82 17.32 3.05 -2.41
CA GLY A 82 18.52 2.92 -1.59
C GLY A 82 18.31 2.19 -0.28
N ARG A 83 17.20 1.48 -0.12
CA ARG A 83 16.93 0.76 1.12
C ARG A 83 16.60 -0.69 0.83
N ARG A 84 17.00 -1.56 1.73
CA ARG A 84 16.61 -2.96 1.68
C ARG A 84 15.50 -3.27 2.65
N GLY A 85 15.33 -2.46 3.67
CA GLY A 85 14.28 -2.66 4.65
C GLY A 85 14.09 -1.41 5.47
N ILE A 86 12.94 -1.32 6.11
CA ILE A 86 12.61 -0.23 7.01
C ILE A 86 12.07 -0.88 8.25
N ARG A 87 12.64 -0.51 9.39
CA ARG A 87 12.21 -1.10 10.66
C ARG A 87 10.71 -0.83 10.84
N GLY A 88 9.96 -1.86 11.14
CA GLY A 88 8.52 -1.75 11.33
C GLY A 88 7.70 -1.93 10.08
N LEU A 89 8.32 -1.99 8.90
CA LEU A 89 7.58 -2.17 7.67
C LEU A 89 7.43 -3.65 7.39
N THR A 90 6.26 -4.18 7.64
CA THR A 90 5.97 -5.59 7.43
C THR A 90 4.59 -5.72 6.81
N LEU A 91 4.24 -6.92 6.38
CA LEU A 91 2.92 -7.14 5.81
C LEU A 91 1.86 -6.88 6.87
N GLY A 92 0.80 -6.20 6.47
CA GLY A 92 -0.28 -5.87 7.39
C GLY A 92 -0.08 -4.59 8.18
N THR A 93 1.07 -3.95 8.04
CA THR A 93 1.34 -2.71 8.75
C THR A 93 0.47 -1.59 8.18
N ARG A 94 -0.09 -0.78 9.06
CA ARG A 94 -0.82 0.41 8.64
C ARG A 94 0.18 1.54 8.46
N LEU A 95 0.14 2.17 7.31
CA LEU A 95 1.13 3.16 6.93
C LEU A 95 0.45 4.37 6.34
N ILE A 96 0.93 5.54 6.70
CA ILE A 96 0.50 6.79 6.10
C ILE A 96 1.68 7.33 5.33
N VAL A 97 1.49 7.68 4.05
CA VAL A 97 2.56 8.21 3.23
C VAL A 97 2.10 9.52 2.60
N GLU A 98 3.05 10.40 2.40
CA GLU A 98 2.78 11.70 1.82
C GLU A 98 3.83 12.00 0.78
N GLY A 99 3.39 12.30 -0.43
CA GLY A 99 4.28 12.58 -1.53
C GLY A 99 3.50 12.77 -2.80
N VAL A 100 4.17 12.58 -3.92
CA VAL A 100 3.58 12.81 -5.23
C VAL A 100 3.40 11.49 -5.94
N LEU A 101 2.19 11.22 -6.42
CA LEU A 101 1.91 10.01 -7.16
C LEU A 101 2.02 10.28 -8.65
N ALA A 102 2.63 9.35 -9.34
CA ALA A 102 2.68 9.34 -10.80
C ALA A 102 2.16 8.01 -11.28
N GLU A 103 1.78 7.95 -12.55
CA GLU A 103 1.33 6.70 -13.12
C GLU A 103 2.41 6.16 -14.02
N LYS A 104 2.74 4.89 -13.84
CA LYS A 104 3.72 4.24 -14.68
C LYS A 104 3.24 2.83 -14.93
N ASP A 105 3.12 2.44 -16.20
CA ASP A 105 2.65 1.11 -16.59
C ASP A 105 1.29 0.80 -15.96
N ALA A 106 0.41 1.79 -15.99
CA ALA A 106 -0.95 1.69 -15.45
C ALA A 106 -1.00 1.47 -13.95
N ARG A 107 0.08 1.83 -13.24
CA ARG A 107 0.13 1.69 -11.79
C ARG A 107 0.51 3.00 -11.15
N LEU A 108 -0.07 3.27 -9.99
CA LEU A 108 0.28 4.44 -9.21
C LEU A 108 1.58 4.19 -8.47
N ARG A 109 2.44 5.21 -8.43
CA ARG A 109 3.76 5.05 -7.85
C ARG A 109 4.16 6.31 -7.13
N MET A 110 4.66 6.15 -5.92
CA MET A 110 5.15 7.25 -5.10
C MET A 110 6.56 6.92 -4.66
N VAL A 111 7.52 7.78 -4.97
CA VAL A 111 8.93 7.50 -4.70
C VAL A 111 9.41 8.35 -3.52
N ASN A 112 10.02 7.69 -2.56
CA ASN A 112 10.63 8.31 -1.39
C ASN A 112 9.70 9.28 -0.67
N PRO A 113 8.54 8.79 -0.23
CA PRO A 113 7.59 9.65 0.48
C PRO A 113 8.01 9.91 1.91
N ARG A 114 7.38 10.87 2.53
CA ARG A 114 7.38 10.93 3.98
C ARG A 114 6.42 9.87 4.45
N PHE A 115 6.71 9.23 5.56
CA PHE A 115 5.85 8.15 6.00
C PHE A 115 5.79 8.07 7.51
N GLU A 116 4.75 7.45 7.99
CA GLU A 116 4.51 7.33 9.40
C GLU A 116 3.77 6.02 9.63
N PHE A 117 4.17 5.28 10.66
CA PHE A 117 3.47 4.06 11.00
C PHE A 117 2.32 4.37 11.96
N VAL A 118 1.27 3.56 11.85
CA VAL A 118 0.11 3.70 12.72
C VAL A 118 0.03 2.46 13.58
N GLU A 119 -0.13 2.67 14.84
CA GLU A 119 -0.23 1.55 15.77
C GLU A 119 -1.64 1.08 15.97
#